data_2c3abe510f3a832cab8d8f5862029442
#
_entry.id   2c3abe510f3a832cab8d8f5862029442
#
_cell.length_a   1.000
_cell.length_b   1.000
_cell.length_c   1.000
_cell.angle_alpha   90.00
_cell.angle_beta   90.00
_cell.angle_gamma   90.00
#
_symmetry.space_group_name_H-M   'P 1'
#
loop_
_entity.id
_entity.type
_entity.pdbx_description
1 polymer ?
#
loop_
_entity_poly.entity_id
_entity_poly.type
_entity_poly.pdbx_seq_one_letter_code
_entity_poly.pdbx_strand_id
1 'polypeptide(L)'
;MGDFQAPLGLGTQTGGSTIRPGSYNGIYAMKPTWNAISREGQKIYSLILDTLGLYSRSVEDLRLLGDVLGLRDDAAPGTLVSVKELKFAVLKTMVWDEAGPGTQHAMSKGAELLKVHGAEVKEISFPSEFDKLPEWHRIVLKCDGRVAFRPEYQIAKDKLSQALVDEVEEKYGYSRKTYLKAFDSIGALRPKWDAIAEQYDAVIVPSVPDEAPKGLESTGSAAFLGIWTALHVPMVHLPGFQGENGMPIGLSLVAPRYHDQALLEVARVVGEVWETEGGWATKL
;
A
#
# COMPACT_ATOMS: atom_id res chain seq x y z
N MET A 1 -0.74 -17.31 -6.94
CA MET A 1 0.28 -16.48 -7.61
C MET A 1 1.66 -16.84 -7.10
N GLY A 2 1.96 -16.68 -5.83
CA GLY A 2 3.24 -17.11 -5.28
C GLY A 2 3.57 -18.58 -5.53
N ASP A 3 2.57 -19.43 -5.67
CA ASP A 3 2.66 -20.86 -5.97
C ASP A 3 2.28 -21.20 -7.44
N PHE A 4 2.29 -20.23 -8.32
CA PHE A 4 2.02 -20.34 -9.78
C PHE A 4 0.62 -20.84 -10.19
N GLN A 5 -0.36 -20.92 -9.29
CA GLN A 5 -1.72 -21.35 -9.65
C GLN A 5 -2.47 -20.31 -10.52
N ALA A 6 -2.13 -19.03 -10.39
CA ALA A 6 -2.70 -17.96 -11.21
C ALA A 6 -1.61 -16.95 -11.61
N PRO A 7 -1.60 -16.47 -12.87
CA PRO A 7 -0.64 -15.45 -13.30
C PRO A 7 -0.96 -14.05 -12.76
N LEU A 8 -2.24 -13.70 -12.66
CA LEU A 8 -2.74 -12.39 -12.28
C LEU A 8 -3.82 -12.54 -11.21
N GLY A 9 -4.01 -11.51 -10.40
CA GLY A 9 -5.06 -11.48 -9.39
C GLY A 9 -5.60 -10.08 -9.15
N LEU A 10 -6.86 -10.02 -8.77
CA LEU A 10 -7.51 -8.82 -8.29
C LEU A 10 -7.74 -8.92 -6.78
N GLY A 11 -7.61 -7.80 -6.11
CA GLY A 11 -7.89 -7.66 -4.70
C GLY A 11 -8.53 -6.32 -4.41
N THR A 12 -8.70 -6.03 -3.13
CA THR A 12 -9.22 -4.73 -2.67
C THR A 12 -8.44 -4.26 -1.46
N GLN A 13 -8.36 -2.96 -1.27
CA GLN A 13 -7.70 -2.38 -0.11
C GLN A 13 -8.53 -1.25 0.50
N THR A 14 -8.91 -1.44 1.76
CA THR A 14 -9.52 -0.41 2.62
C THR A 14 -8.51 0.12 3.65
N GLY A 15 -7.56 -0.71 4.04
CA GLY A 15 -6.41 -0.38 4.90
C GLY A 15 -5.10 -0.80 4.23
N GLY A 16 -4.79 -2.10 4.28
CA GLY A 16 -3.58 -2.68 3.70
C GLY A 16 -3.80 -3.99 2.95
N SER A 17 -5.04 -4.31 2.57
CA SER A 17 -5.46 -5.66 2.18
C SER A 17 -4.95 -6.12 0.80
N THR A 18 -4.33 -5.25 0.00
CA THR A 18 -3.64 -5.61 -1.25
C THR A 18 -2.12 -5.67 -1.04
N ILE A 19 -1.53 -4.62 -0.51
CA ILE A 19 -0.08 -4.53 -0.37
C ILE A 19 0.46 -5.52 0.66
N ARG A 20 -0.21 -5.69 1.81
CA ARG A 20 0.20 -6.60 2.86
C ARG A 20 0.30 -8.06 2.39
N PRO A 21 -0.73 -8.69 1.79
CA PRO A 21 -0.58 -10.04 1.28
C PRO A 21 0.41 -10.11 0.10
N GLY A 22 0.58 -9.06 -0.70
CA GLY A 22 1.64 -8.98 -1.70
C GLY A 22 3.01 -9.19 -1.07
N SER A 23 3.33 -8.45 0.00
CA SER A 23 4.58 -8.57 0.73
C SER A 23 4.76 -9.96 1.35
N TYR A 24 3.76 -10.48 2.04
CA TYR A 24 3.84 -11.77 2.73
C TYR A 24 3.95 -12.98 1.80
N ASN A 25 3.55 -12.82 0.53
CA ASN A 25 3.68 -13.88 -0.48
C ASN A 25 4.82 -13.64 -1.48
N GLY A 26 5.61 -12.57 -1.31
CA GLY A 26 6.72 -12.26 -2.20
C GLY A 26 6.30 -12.05 -3.66
N ILE A 27 5.18 -11.38 -3.88
CA ILE A 27 4.65 -11.08 -5.21
C ILE A 27 4.48 -9.57 -5.40
N TYR A 28 4.48 -9.13 -6.63
CA TYR A 28 4.20 -7.74 -6.97
C TYR A 28 2.73 -7.40 -6.70
N ALA A 29 2.50 -6.24 -6.12
CA ALA A 29 1.15 -5.76 -5.83
C ALA A 29 1.04 -4.26 -6.06
N MET A 30 -0.11 -3.82 -6.57
CA MET A 30 -0.39 -2.41 -6.76
C MET A 30 -1.73 -2.03 -6.14
N LYS A 31 -1.73 -0.95 -5.40
CA LYS A 31 -2.92 -0.17 -5.06
C LYS A 31 -2.91 1.10 -5.93
N PRO A 32 -3.74 1.19 -6.96
CA PRO A 32 -3.82 2.41 -7.78
C PRO A 32 -4.30 3.63 -6.98
N THR A 33 -4.23 4.78 -7.59
CA THR A 33 -4.92 5.98 -7.10
C THR A 33 -6.40 5.64 -6.83
N TRP A 34 -6.93 6.14 -5.72
CA TRP A 34 -8.32 5.92 -5.38
C TRP A 34 -9.23 6.39 -6.53
N ASN A 35 -10.20 5.54 -6.89
CA ASN A 35 -11.16 5.79 -7.96
C ASN A 35 -10.57 5.91 -9.40
N ALA A 36 -9.29 5.58 -9.60
CA ALA A 36 -8.71 5.51 -10.94
C ALA A 36 -9.19 4.27 -11.74
N ILE A 37 -9.57 3.21 -11.04
CA ILE A 37 -10.19 2.01 -11.62
C ILE A 37 -11.61 1.85 -11.05
N SER A 38 -12.56 1.46 -11.90
CA SER A 38 -13.96 1.23 -11.49
C SER A 38 -14.05 0.13 -10.42
N ARG A 39 -14.90 0.37 -9.42
CA ARG A 39 -15.24 -0.60 -8.36
C ARG A 39 -16.65 -1.16 -8.54
N GLU A 40 -17.25 -0.99 -9.71
CA GLU A 40 -18.60 -1.48 -9.99
C GLU A 40 -18.66 -3.01 -9.82
N GLY A 41 -19.70 -3.49 -9.14
CA GLY A 41 -19.84 -4.91 -8.81
C GLY A 41 -19.06 -5.40 -7.59
N GLN A 42 -18.24 -4.55 -6.97
CA GLN A 42 -17.52 -4.86 -5.74
C GLN A 42 -18.39 -4.55 -4.50
N LYS A 43 -18.37 -5.43 -3.49
CA LYS A 43 -18.90 -5.07 -2.16
C LYS A 43 -18.02 -3.95 -1.57
N ILE A 44 -18.64 -2.83 -1.28
CA ILE A 44 -17.96 -1.67 -0.70
C ILE A 44 -17.99 -1.76 0.82
N TYR A 45 -16.83 -1.61 1.44
CA TYR A 45 -16.66 -1.41 2.88
C TYR A 45 -16.66 0.08 3.22
N SER A 46 -15.86 0.87 2.49
CA SER A 46 -15.77 2.33 2.62
C SER A 46 -15.74 2.98 1.25
N LEU A 47 -16.69 3.88 0.97
CA LEU A 47 -16.75 4.57 -0.32
C LEU A 47 -15.50 5.39 -0.62
N ILE A 48 -14.82 5.90 0.41
CA ILE A 48 -13.68 6.79 0.27
C ILE A 48 -12.32 6.13 0.51
N LEU A 49 -12.29 4.90 0.99
CA LEU A 49 -11.05 4.17 1.22
C LEU A 49 -10.85 3.02 0.25
N ASP A 50 -11.92 2.28 -0.08
CA ASP A 50 -11.79 1.09 -0.92
C ASP A 50 -11.16 1.41 -2.26
N THR A 51 -10.15 0.64 -2.62
CA THR A 51 -9.46 0.73 -3.91
C THR A 51 -9.30 -0.67 -4.46
N LEU A 52 -9.54 -0.86 -5.76
CA LEU A 52 -9.22 -2.11 -6.43
C LEU A 52 -7.71 -2.32 -6.39
N GLY A 53 -7.28 -3.53 -6.06
CA GLY A 53 -5.87 -3.93 -6.00
C GLY A 53 -5.51 -4.91 -7.10
N LEU A 54 -4.27 -4.83 -7.55
CA LEU A 54 -3.71 -5.66 -8.61
C LEU A 54 -2.57 -6.51 -8.04
N TYR A 55 -2.47 -7.77 -8.50
CA TYR A 55 -1.38 -8.67 -8.17
C TYR A 55 -0.81 -9.31 -9.43
N SER A 56 0.50 -9.52 -9.42
CA SER A 56 1.22 -10.19 -10.51
C SER A 56 2.53 -10.79 -10.02
N ARG A 57 3.30 -11.36 -10.94
CA ARG A 57 4.66 -11.86 -10.69
C ARG A 57 5.74 -10.97 -11.32
N SER A 58 5.34 -9.89 -11.99
CA SER A 58 6.23 -8.88 -12.56
C SER A 58 5.56 -7.50 -12.59
N VAL A 59 6.34 -6.45 -12.75
CA VAL A 59 5.80 -5.10 -12.94
C VAL A 59 5.14 -4.96 -14.32
N GLU A 60 5.66 -5.64 -15.33
CA GLU A 60 5.09 -5.68 -16.69
C GLU A 60 3.66 -6.21 -16.68
N ASP A 61 3.40 -7.26 -15.91
CA ASP A 61 2.06 -7.81 -15.74
C ASP A 61 1.14 -6.85 -14.98
N LEU A 62 1.64 -6.09 -13.99
CA LEU A 62 0.87 -5.01 -13.36
C LEU A 62 0.51 -3.91 -14.37
N ARG A 63 1.44 -3.53 -15.25
CA ARG A 63 1.19 -2.56 -16.32
C ARG A 63 0.12 -3.06 -17.27
N LEU A 64 0.23 -4.32 -17.72
CA LEU A 64 -0.79 -4.95 -18.55
C LEU A 64 -2.19 -4.88 -17.93
N LEU A 65 -2.29 -5.23 -16.63
CA LEU A 65 -3.56 -5.11 -15.90
C LEU A 65 -4.04 -3.66 -15.81
N GLY A 66 -3.15 -2.73 -15.54
CA GLY A 66 -3.46 -1.29 -15.52
C GLY A 66 -4.02 -0.82 -16.85
N ASP A 67 -3.40 -1.21 -17.96
CA ASP A 67 -3.84 -0.86 -19.32
C ASP A 67 -5.23 -1.43 -19.64
N VAL A 68 -5.46 -2.71 -19.33
CA VAL A 68 -6.76 -3.39 -19.53
C VAL A 68 -7.86 -2.71 -18.72
N LEU A 69 -7.56 -2.26 -17.51
CA LEU A 69 -8.51 -1.61 -16.61
C LEU A 69 -8.63 -0.10 -16.84
N GLY A 70 -7.94 0.44 -17.85
CA GLY A 70 -8.04 1.84 -18.26
C GLY A 70 -7.29 2.81 -17.34
N LEU A 71 -6.31 2.34 -16.56
CA LEU A 71 -5.48 3.19 -15.72
C LEU A 71 -4.66 4.15 -16.60
N ARG A 72 -4.75 5.45 -16.34
CA ARG A 72 -4.10 6.48 -17.15
C ARG A 72 -3.64 7.63 -16.25
N ASP A 73 -2.46 8.15 -16.58
CA ASP A 73 -1.96 9.42 -16.08
C ASP A 73 -2.29 10.52 -17.11
N ASP A 74 -2.24 11.78 -16.72
CA ASP A 74 -2.47 12.91 -17.63
C ASP A 74 -1.41 12.98 -18.76
N ALA A 75 -0.17 12.58 -18.43
CA ALA A 75 0.93 12.46 -19.38
C ALA A 75 1.47 11.02 -19.37
N ALA A 76 1.65 10.44 -20.54
CA ALA A 76 2.30 9.13 -20.63
C ALA A 76 3.73 9.22 -20.09
N PRO A 77 4.17 8.28 -19.22
CA PRO A 77 5.54 8.28 -18.73
C PRO A 77 6.53 8.01 -19.86
N GLY A 78 7.71 8.62 -19.74
CA GLY A 78 8.86 8.23 -20.57
C GLY A 78 9.34 6.82 -20.21
N THR A 79 10.04 6.16 -21.11
CA THR A 79 10.68 4.87 -20.81
C THR A 79 11.99 5.11 -20.08
N LEU A 80 12.11 4.53 -18.87
CA LEU A 80 13.35 4.55 -18.09
C LEU A 80 14.24 3.39 -18.50
N VAL A 81 15.55 3.59 -18.50
CA VAL A 81 16.53 2.53 -18.80
C VAL A 81 17.21 1.99 -17.54
N SER A 82 17.22 2.77 -16.45
CA SER A 82 17.78 2.38 -15.17
C SER A 82 17.32 3.35 -14.07
N VAL A 83 17.71 3.09 -12.83
CA VAL A 83 17.48 4.00 -11.69
C VAL A 83 18.46 5.19 -11.64
N LYS A 84 19.45 5.23 -12.52
CA LYS A 84 20.44 6.29 -12.55
C LYS A 84 19.80 7.67 -12.71
N GLU A 85 20.24 8.62 -11.90
CA GLU A 85 19.75 10.02 -11.86
C GLU A 85 18.31 10.18 -11.35
N LEU A 86 17.59 9.09 -11.04
CA LEU A 86 16.29 9.19 -10.39
C LEU A 86 16.45 9.67 -8.94
N LYS A 87 15.43 10.37 -8.46
CA LYS A 87 15.38 10.95 -7.11
C LYS A 87 14.39 10.19 -6.27
N PHE A 88 14.85 9.59 -5.19
CA PHE A 88 14.02 8.88 -4.23
C PHE A 88 14.04 9.55 -2.86
N ALA A 89 12.87 9.60 -2.22
CA ALA A 89 12.80 9.82 -0.79
C ALA A 89 12.66 8.49 -0.07
N VAL A 90 13.30 8.35 1.09
CA VAL A 90 13.04 7.26 2.05
C VAL A 90 12.26 7.83 3.21
N LEU A 91 11.08 7.31 3.46
CA LEU A 91 10.18 7.80 4.49
C LEU A 91 9.88 6.71 5.53
N LYS A 92 10.41 6.91 6.71
CA LYS A 92 9.94 6.21 7.92
C LYS A 92 8.64 6.88 8.36
N THR A 93 7.56 6.10 8.44
CA THR A 93 6.25 6.63 8.80
C THR A 93 6.16 6.91 10.31
N MET A 94 5.10 7.59 10.76
CA MET A 94 4.85 7.86 12.19
C MET A 94 4.64 6.60 13.04
N VAL A 95 4.56 5.43 12.43
CA VAL A 95 4.46 4.12 13.09
C VAL A 95 5.74 3.28 12.92
N TRP A 96 6.87 3.94 12.67
CA TRP A 96 8.16 3.26 12.43
C TRP A 96 8.59 2.33 13.56
N ASP A 97 8.21 2.62 14.79
CA ASP A 97 8.50 1.78 15.96
C ASP A 97 7.89 0.36 15.85
N GLU A 98 6.92 0.15 14.96
CA GLU A 98 6.38 -1.18 14.63
C GLU A 98 7.25 -1.96 13.64
N ALA A 99 8.28 -1.34 13.02
CA ALA A 99 9.14 -2.02 12.07
C ALA A 99 10.06 -3.02 12.75
N GLY A 100 9.93 -4.28 12.39
CA GLY A 100 10.83 -5.35 12.83
C GLY A 100 12.17 -5.33 12.10
N PRO A 101 13.13 -6.18 12.54
CA PRO A 101 14.50 -6.19 12.01
C PRO A 101 14.57 -6.40 10.49
N GLY A 102 13.73 -7.28 9.96
CA GLY A 102 13.71 -7.57 8.52
C GLY A 102 13.31 -6.37 7.69
N THR A 103 12.26 -5.64 8.08
CA THR A 103 11.81 -4.42 7.40
C THR A 103 12.82 -3.27 7.55
N GLN A 104 13.43 -3.11 8.73
CA GLN A 104 14.50 -2.12 8.93
C GLN A 104 15.71 -2.41 8.03
N HIS A 105 16.11 -3.68 7.93
CA HIS A 105 17.18 -4.11 7.05
C HIS A 105 16.81 -3.86 5.56
N ALA A 106 15.62 -4.25 5.13
CA ALA A 106 15.14 -4.04 3.77
C ALA A 106 15.15 -2.55 3.38
N MET A 107 14.66 -1.67 4.25
CA MET A 107 14.67 -0.21 4.01
C MET A 107 16.09 0.34 3.84
N SER A 108 17.03 -0.07 4.70
CA SER A 108 18.42 0.36 4.62
C SER A 108 19.10 -0.18 3.35
N LYS A 109 18.99 -1.49 3.11
CA LYS A 109 19.61 -2.16 1.96
C LYS A 109 19.02 -1.67 0.64
N GLY A 110 17.69 -1.55 0.56
CA GLY A 110 17.01 -1.08 -0.66
C GLY A 110 17.42 0.34 -1.05
N ALA A 111 17.57 1.24 -0.06
CA ALA A 111 18.05 2.59 -0.29
C ALA A 111 19.54 2.61 -0.72
N GLU A 112 20.38 1.76 -0.12
CA GLU A 112 21.82 1.65 -0.46
C GLU A 112 21.98 1.14 -1.89
N LEU A 113 21.31 0.10 -2.28
CA LEU A 113 21.36 -0.47 -3.64
C LEU A 113 21.04 0.60 -4.70
N LEU A 114 20.00 1.39 -4.50
CA LEU A 114 19.67 2.46 -5.45
C LEU A 114 20.76 3.51 -5.55
N LYS A 115 21.42 3.89 -4.44
CA LYS A 115 22.57 4.79 -4.45
C LYS A 115 23.75 4.21 -5.21
N VAL A 116 24.05 2.91 -5.02
CA VAL A 116 25.12 2.21 -5.75
C VAL A 116 24.86 2.23 -7.26
N HIS A 117 23.61 2.13 -7.67
CA HIS A 117 23.19 2.23 -9.07
C HIS A 117 23.01 3.67 -9.58
N GLY A 118 23.43 4.67 -8.82
CA GLY A 118 23.52 6.08 -9.26
C GLY A 118 22.27 6.91 -9.05
N ALA A 119 21.31 6.45 -8.26
CA ALA A 119 20.16 7.24 -7.86
C ALA A 119 20.49 8.24 -6.73
N GLU A 120 19.79 9.36 -6.70
CA GLU A 120 19.77 10.26 -5.54
C GLU A 120 18.74 9.75 -4.53
N VAL A 121 19.19 9.46 -3.30
CA VAL A 121 18.29 8.94 -2.26
C VAL A 121 18.43 9.80 -1.00
N LYS A 122 17.31 10.42 -0.57
CA LYS A 122 17.25 11.31 0.59
C LYS A 122 16.25 10.77 1.62
N GLU A 123 16.63 10.77 2.89
CA GLU A 123 15.68 10.50 3.98
C GLU A 123 14.83 11.75 4.26
N ILE A 124 13.52 11.57 4.37
CA ILE A 124 12.56 12.61 4.73
C ILE A 124 11.66 12.15 5.87
N SER A 125 10.98 13.11 6.49
CA SER A 125 9.97 12.84 7.54
C SER A 125 8.66 13.52 7.17
N PHE A 126 7.55 12.96 7.64
CA PHE A 126 6.27 13.64 7.57
C PHE A 126 6.28 14.94 8.38
N PRO A 127 5.68 16.03 7.88
CA PRO A 127 5.30 17.15 8.72
C PRO A 127 4.35 16.71 9.84
N SER A 128 4.44 17.33 11.01
CA SER A 128 3.66 16.94 12.21
C SER A 128 2.15 16.97 12.03
N GLU A 129 1.64 17.69 11.02
CA GLU A 129 0.22 17.70 10.69
C GLU A 129 -0.30 16.32 10.20
N PHE A 130 0.58 15.40 9.77
CA PHE A 130 0.26 14.03 9.38
C PHE A 130 0.23 13.05 10.57
N ASP A 131 0.69 13.41 11.76
CA ASP A 131 0.85 12.49 12.89
C ASP A 131 -0.43 11.74 13.28
N LYS A 132 -1.59 12.37 13.09
CA LYS A 132 -2.89 11.76 13.40
C LYS A 132 -3.52 10.99 12.25
N LEU A 133 -2.85 10.89 11.11
CA LEU A 133 -3.40 10.21 9.93
C LEU A 133 -3.77 8.74 10.17
N PRO A 134 -2.98 7.92 10.92
CA PRO A 134 -3.37 6.56 11.25
C PRO A 134 -4.64 6.49 12.12
N GLU A 135 -4.79 7.40 13.07
CA GLU A 135 -5.99 7.50 13.91
C GLU A 135 -7.21 7.88 13.06
N TRP A 136 -7.09 8.90 12.23
CA TRP A 136 -8.18 9.36 11.36
C TRP A 136 -8.60 8.29 10.34
N HIS A 137 -7.64 7.58 9.73
CA HIS A 137 -7.95 6.43 8.87
C HIS A 137 -8.79 5.40 9.63
N ARG A 138 -8.37 5.02 10.85
CA ARG A 138 -9.10 4.04 11.66
C ARG A 138 -10.51 4.50 12.00
N ILE A 139 -10.70 5.78 12.34
CA ILE A 139 -12.02 6.36 12.64
C ILE A 139 -12.93 6.23 11.42
N VAL A 140 -12.47 6.67 10.25
CA VAL A 140 -13.23 6.59 9.00
C VAL A 140 -13.56 5.15 8.65
N LEU A 141 -12.57 4.25 8.69
CA LEU A 141 -12.74 2.82 8.43
C LEU A 141 -13.87 2.23 9.27
N LYS A 142 -13.83 2.43 10.59
CA LYS A 142 -14.81 1.86 11.53
C LYS A 142 -16.21 2.46 11.38
N CYS A 143 -16.31 3.74 11.13
CA CYS A 143 -17.60 4.40 10.91
C CYS A 143 -18.24 4.00 9.58
N ASP A 144 -17.45 3.83 8.52
CA ASP A 144 -17.96 3.38 7.22
C ASP A 144 -18.37 1.89 7.26
N GLY A 145 -17.55 1.03 7.89
CA GLY A 145 -17.86 -0.38 8.08
C GLY A 145 -19.18 -0.61 8.80
N ARG A 146 -19.49 0.22 9.81
CA ARG A 146 -20.78 0.21 10.49
C ARG A 146 -21.97 0.34 9.53
N VAL A 147 -21.87 1.24 8.57
CA VAL A 147 -22.94 1.47 7.59
C VAL A 147 -22.95 0.37 6.54
N ALA A 148 -21.77 -0.02 6.05
CA ALA A 148 -21.62 -0.98 4.98
C ALA A 148 -22.15 -2.39 5.33
N PHE A 149 -21.97 -2.84 6.59
CA PHE A 149 -22.38 -4.18 7.04
C PHE A 149 -23.71 -4.22 7.78
N ARG A 150 -24.42 -3.09 7.87
CA ARG A 150 -25.74 -3.04 8.51
C ARG A 150 -26.78 -3.96 7.86
N PRO A 151 -26.87 -4.10 6.52
CA PRO A 151 -27.81 -5.03 5.90
C PRO A 151 -27.54 -6.50 6.29
N GLU A 152 -26.28 -6.94 6.23
CA GLU A 152 -25.88 -8.29 6.59
C GLU A 152 -26.13 -8.57 8.09
N TYR A 153 -25.86 -7.57 8.93
CA TYR A 153 -26.15 -7.66 10.37
C TYR A 153 -27.66 -7.87 10.66
N GLN A 154 -28.53 -7.19 9.92
CA GLN A 154 -29.98 -7.34 10.10
C GLN A 154 -30.50 -8.69 9.61
N ILE A 155 -29.89 -9.26 8.57
CA ILE A 155 -30.38 -10.50 7.94
C ILE A 155 -29.73 -11.75 8.55
N ALA A 156 -28.45 -11.68 8.93
CA ALA A 156 -27.64 -12.85 9.30
C ALA A 156 -26.53 -12.50 10.28
N LYS A 157 -26.86 -11.84 11.40
CA LYS A 157 -25.91 -11.45 12.44
C LYS A 157 -25.04 -12.61 12.92
N ASP A 158 -25.62 -13.78 13.06
CA ASP A 158 -24.96 -15.01 13.51
C ASP A 158 -23.86 -15.53 12.56
N LYS A 159 -23.85 -15.05 11.31
CA LYS A 159 -22.84 -15.39 10.29
C LYS A 159 -21.72 -14.38 10.17
N LEU A 160 -21.83 -13.24 10.85
CA LEU A 160 -20.78 -12.22 10.85
C LEU A 160 -19.70 -12.56 11.88
N SER A 161 -18.45 -12.21 11.55
CA SER A 161 -17.37 -12.22 12.54
C SER A 161 -17.66 -11.23 13.66
N GLN A 162 -17.17 -11.52 14.86
CA GLN A 162 -17.37 -10.64 16.03
C GLN A 162 -16.87 -9.22 15.74
N ALA A 163 -15.76 -9.07 14.98
CA ALA A 163 -15.23 -7.75 14.61
C ALA A 163 -16.21 -6.91 13.81
N LEU A 164 -16.96 -7.53 12.85
CA LEU A 164 -17.97 -6.83 12.06
C LEU A 164 -19.22 -6.52 12.91
N VAL A 165 -19.60 -7.42 13.80
CA VAL A 165 -20.69 -7.17 14.78
C VAL A 165 -20.34 -5.97 15.65
N ASP A 166 -19.12 -5.90 16.18
CA ASP A 166 -18.65 -4.81 17.03
C ASP A 166 -18.63 -3.45 16.29
N GLU A 167 -18.35 -3.46 15.00
CA GLU A 167 -18.43 -2.26 14.16
C GLU A 167 -19.86 -1.77 14.00
N VAL A 168 -20.79 -2.65 13.66
CA VAL A 168 -22.20 -2.29 13.47
C VAL A 168 -22.83 -1.83 14.80
N GLU A 169 -22.46 -2.44 15.90
CA GLU A 169 -22.92 -2.10 17.26
C GLU A 169 -22.21 -0.87 17.88
N GLU A 170 -21.37 -0.18 17.13
CA GLU A 170 -20.69 1.06 17.55
C GLU A 170 -19.79 0.91 18.79
N LYS A 171 -19.22 -0.26 19.05
CA LYS A 171 -18.38 -0.51 20.21
C LYS A 171 -17.12 0.36 20.27
N TYR A 172 -16.72 0.97 19.17
CA TYR A 172 -15.59 1.90 19.12
C TYR A 172 -15.93 3.31 19.65
N GLY A 173 -17.20 3.65 19.86
CA GLY A 173 -17.65 4.88 20.49
C GLY A 173 -17.35 6.17 19.72
N TYR A 174 -17.13 6.12 18.41
CA TYR A 174 -16.84 7.30 17.61
C TYR A 174 -18.11 8.11 17.34
N SER A 175 -18.12 9.39 17.77
CA SER A 175 -19.20 10.30 17.47
C SER A 175 -19.19 10.73 16.00
N ARG A 176 -20.34 11.19 15.49
CA ARG A 176 -20.44 11.80 14.16
C ARG A 176 -19.49 12.98 14.01
N LYS A 177 -19.33 13.80 15.06
CA LYS A 177 -18.37 14.92 15.06
C LYS A 177 -16.93 14.46 14.89
N THR A 178 -16.55 13.38 15.57
CA THR A 178 -15.22 12.78 15.46
C THR A 178 -14.98 12.24 14.05
N TYR A 179 -15.97 11.55 13.48
CA TYR A 179 -15.91 11.05 12.10
C TYR A 179 -15.72 12.20 11.08
N LEU A 180 -16.57 13.23 11.13
CA LEU A 180 -16.46 14.36 10.19
C LEU A 180 -15.10 15.06 10.30
N LYS A 181 -14.61 15.28 11.52
CA LYS A 181 -13.27 15.85 11.72
C LYS A 181 -12.18 14.99 11.08
N ALA A 182 -12.21 13.68 11.26
CA ALA A 182 -11.23 12.76 10.66
C ALA A 182 -11.31 12.80 9.13
N PHE A 183 -12.51 12.70 8.59
CA PHE A 183 -12.80 12.74 7.15
C PHE A 183 -12.23 14.00 6.48
N ASP A 184 -12.58 15.19 7.02
CA ASP A 184 -12.14 16.48 6.49
C ASP A 184 -10.63 16.68 6.64
N SER A 185 -10.06 16.24 7.79
CA SER A 185 -8.63 16.34 8.05
C SER A 185 -7.82 15.50 7.05
N ILE A 186 -8.24 14.26 6.76
CA ILE A 186 -7.62 13.43 5.73
C ILE A 186 -7.68 14.12 4.37
N GLY A 187 -8.87 14.67 4.01
CA GLY A 187 -9.06 15.38 2.75
C GLY A 187 -8.08 16.55 2.57
N ALA A 188 -7.86 17.32 3.65
CA ALA A 188 -6.93 18.45 3.64
C ALA A 188 -5.44 18.06 3.50
N LEU A 189 -5.07 16.82 3.86
CA LEU A 189 -3.68 16.35 3.75
C LEU A 189 -3.32 15.87 2.35
N ARG A 190 -4.28 15.46 1.52
CA ARG A 190 -4.01 14.89 0.19
C ARG A 190 -3.20 15.81 -0.71
N PRO A 191 -3.58 17.08 -0.95
CA PRO A 191 -2.78 17.99 -1.78
C PRO A 191 -1.42 18.32 -1.17
N LYS A 192 -1.30 18.27 0.18
CA LYS A 192 -0.02 18.48 0.84
C LYS A 192 0.95 17.33 0.62
N TRP A 193 0.43 16.10 0.62
CA TRP A 193 1.23 14.95 0.23
C TRP A 193 1.68 15.04 -1.22
N ASP A 194 0.78 15.36 -2.15
CA ASP A 194 1.15 15.50 -3.56
C ASP A 194 2.32 16.48 -3.72
N ALA A 195 2.27 17.65 -3.09
CA ALA A 195 3.36 18.64 -3.14
C ALA A 195 4.70 18.16 -2.53
N ILE A 196 4.67 17.22 -1.58
CA ILE A 196 5.87 16.58 -1.05
C ILE A 196 6.41 15.56 -2.06
N ALA A 197 5.53 14.69 -2.55
CA ALA A 197 5.90 13.56 -3.40
C ALA A 197 6.34 13.99 -4.80
N GLU A 198 5.80 15.08 -5.36
CA GLU A 198 6.19 15.66 -6.66
C GLU A 198 7.68 16.07 -6.75
N GLN A 199 8.37 16.16 -5.62
CA GLN A 199 9.80 16.47 -5.60
C GLN A 199 10.70 15.26 -5.90
N TYR A 200 10.11 14.07 -6.02
CA TYR A 200 10.78 12.78 -6.17
C TYR A 200 10.12 11.95 -7.25
N ASP A 201 10.90 11.07 -7.89
CA ASP A 201 10.34 10.08 -8.82
C ASP A 201 9.52 9.00 -8.09
N ALA A 202 9.90 8.67 -6.85
CA ALA A 202 9.06 7.90 -5.92
C ALA A 202 9.51 8.07 -4.46
N VAL A 203 8.61 7.76 -3.53
CA VAL A 203 8.89 7.69 -2.10
C VAL A 203 8.90 6.23 -1.66
N ILE A 204 10.03 5.77 -1.11
CA ILE A 204 10.24 4.41 -0.60
C ILE A 204 9.72 4.32 0.82
N VAL A 205 8.86 3.34 1.08
CA VAL A 205 8.20 3.16 2.38
C VAL A 205 8.09 1.68 2.76
N PRO A 206 7.94 1.36 4.05
CA PRO A 206 7.67 -0.01 4.47
C PRO A 206 6.33 -0.51 3.93
N SER A 207 6.26 -1.77 3.53
CA SER A 207 5.01 -2.45 3.16
C SER A 207 4.31 -3.08 4.36
N VAL A 208 5.08 -3.71 5.23
CA VAL A 208 4.59 -4.45 6.42
C VAL A 208 5.60 -4.29 7.57
N PRO A 209 5.20 -4.58 8.81
CA PRO A 209 6.14 -4.51 9.94
C PRO A 209 7.35 -5.44 9.80
N ASP A 210 7.15 -6.67 9.36
CA ASP A 210 8.19 -7.69 9.18
C ASP A 210 7.66 -8.86 8.34
N GLU A 211 8.24 -10.05 8.47
CA GLU A 211 7.73 -11.30 7.88
C GLU A 211 6.27 -11.57 8.24
N ALA A 212 5.61 -12.41 7.46
CA ALA A 212 4.27 -12.89 7.78
C ALA A 212 4.22 -13.54 9.17
N PRO A 213 3.23 -13.23 10.01
CA PRO A 213 3.09 -13.88 11.31
C PRO A 213 2.88 -15.38 11.14
N LYS A 214 3.50 -16.18 12.02
CA LYS A 214 3.36 -17.63 12.02
C LYS A 214 1.95 -18.03 12.48
N GLY A 215 1.33 -18.96 11.77
CA GLY A 215 0.02 -19.51 12.10
C GLY A 215 -1.11 -18.88 11.28
N LEU A 216 -2.37 -19.18 11.65
CA LEU A 216 -3.57 -18.78 10.93
C LEU A 216 -4.44 -17.77 11.72
N GLU A 217 -4.05 -17.41 12.91
CA GLU A 217 -4.86 -16.58 13.82
C GLU A 217 -4.80 -15.09 13.47
N SER A 218 -3.77 -14.67 12.71
CA SER A 218 -3.56 -13.26 12.34
C SER A 218 -3.14 -13.12 10.89
N THR A 219 -3.70 -12.13 10.21
CA THR A 219 -3.26 -11.72 8.87
C THR A 219 -2.13 -10.69 8.90
N GLY A 220 -1.59 -10.39 10.07
CA GLY A 220 -0.56 -9.38 10.28
C GLY A 220 -1.09 -7.94 10.32
N SER A 221 -0.22 -7.00 10.71
CA SER A 221 -0.57 -5.59 10.83
C SER A 221 -0.59 -4.87 9.47
N ALA A 222 -1.53 -3.94 9.32
CA ALA A 222 -1.62 -3.01 8.19
C ALA A 222 -1.17 -1.59 8.58
N ALA A 223 -0.45 -1.43 9.69
CA ALA A 223 -0.12 -0.13 10.28
C ALA A 223 0.55 0.81 9.28
N PHE A 224 1.50 0.31 8.47
CA PHE A 224 2.21 1.11 7.47
C PHE A 224 1.37 1.50 6.24
N LEU A 225 0.18 0.92 6.05
CA LEU A 225 -0.54 0.98 4.78
C LEU A 225 -1.78 1.87 4.80
N GLY A 226 -2.47 1.95 5.94
CA GLY A 226 -3.72 2.70 6.06
C GLY A 226 -3.57 4.18 5.69
N ILE A 227 -2.43 4.78 5.97
CA ILE A 227 -2.14 6.18 5.64
C ILE A 227 -2.13 6.43 4.13
N TRP A 228 -1.56 5.53 3.33
CA TRP A 228 -1.52 5.64 1.87
C TRP A 228 -2.89 5.41 1.23
N THR A 229 -3.70 4.56 1.84
CA THR A 229 -5.11 4.38 1.44
C THR A 229 -5.90 5.66 1.72
N ALA A 230 -5.73 6.27 2.89
CA ALA A 230 -6.39 7.53 3.27
C ALA A 230 -5.97 8.71 2.38
N LEU A 231 -4.71 8.76 1.97
CA LEU A 231 -4.18 9.80 1.08
C LEU A 231 -4.57 9.61 -0.39
N HIS A 232 -5.22 8.49 -0.75
CA HIS A 232 -5.70 8.21 -2.11
C HIS A 232 -4.61 8.01 -3.17
N VAL A 233 -3.37 7.84 -2.78
CA VAL A 233 -2.20 7.79 -3.67
C VAL A 233 -1.96 6.41 -4.26
N PRO A 234 -1.31 6.29 -5.43
CA PRO A 234 -0.87 5.01 -5.95
C PRO A 234 0.28 4.46 -5.10
N MET A 235 0.34 3.14 -4.97
CA MET A 235 1.36 2.43 -4.23
C MET A 235 1.68 1.11 -4.94
N VAL A 236 2.95 0.86 -5.23
CA VAL A 236 3.44 -0.38 -5.84
C VAL A 236 4.38 -1.07 -4.87
N HIS A 237 4.08 -2.31 -4.54
CA HIS A 237 4.91 -3.18 -3.73
C HIS A 237 5.83 -4.03 -4.59
N LEU A 238 7.10 -4.06 -4.23
CA LEU A 238 8.17 -4.82 -4.87
C LEU A 238 8.78 -5.80 -3.86
N PRO A 239 8.79 -7.11 -4.13
CA PRO A 239 9.56 -8.07 -3.35
C PRO A 239 11.06 -7.88 -3.61
N GLY A 240 11.92 -8.56 -2.85
CA GLY A 240 13.37 -8.55 -3.09
C GLY A 240 14.21 -8.81 -1.86
N PHE A 241 13.61 -8.76 -0.67
CA PHE A 241 14.30 -8.93 0.61
C PHE A 241 13.74 -10.10 1.40
N GLN A 242 14.48 -10.56 2.40
CA GLN A 242 14.03 -11.61 3.31
C GLN A 242 14.27 -11.21 4.76
N GLY A 243 13.44 -11.72 5.63
CA GLY A 243 13.62 -11.61 7.06
C GLY A 243 14.47 -12.73 7.66
N GLU A 244 14.54 -12.79 8.98
CA GLU A 244 15.40 -13.74 9.72
C GLU A 244 15.02 -15.21 9.49
N ASN A 245 13.75 -15.50 9.19
CA ASN A 245 13.28 -16.86 8.92
C ASN A 245 13.29 -17.21 7.42
N GLY A 246 13.82 -16.32 6.57
CA GLY A 246 13.88 -16.49 5.12
C GLY A 246 12.55 -16.27 4.41
N MET A 247 11.55 -15.70 5.09
CA MET A 247 10.28 -15.33 4.48
C MET A 247 10.43 -13.99 3.72
N PRO A 248 9.60 -13.77 2.67
CA PRO A 248 9.73 -12.58 1.86
C PRO A 248 9.38 -11.31 2.65
N ILE A 249 10.15 -10.27 2.37
CA ILE A 249 9.87 -8.90 2.73
C ILE A 249 10.05 -8.06 1.46
N GLY A 250 9.17 -7.11 1.24
CA GLY A 250 9.33 -6.14 0.18
C GLY A 250 9.09 -4.72 0.65
N LEU A 251 9.42 -3.79 -0.20
CA LEU A 251 9.21 -2.37 0.03
C LEU A 251 8.18 -1.83 -0.96
N SER A 252 7.59 -0.72 -0.62
CA SER A 252 6.64 -0.06 -1.50
C SER A 252 7.16 1.28 -1.98
N LEU A 253 6.82 1.59 -3.22
CA LEU A 253 6.97 2.89 -3.83
C LEU A 253 5.63 3.61 -3.81
N VAL A 254 5.64 4.90 -3.48
CA VAL A 254 4.46 5.77 -3.44
C VAL A 254 4.74 7.02 -4.27
N ALA A 255 3.74 7.50 -5.00
CA ALA A 255 3.81 8.70 -5.82
C ALA A 255 2.66 9.68 -5.50
N PRO A 256 2.61 10.88 -6.11
CA PRO A 256 1.43 11.73 -6.08
C PRO A 256 0.22 11.03 -6.71
N ARG A 257 -0.98 11.51 -6.40
CA ARG A 257 -2.23 11.00 -7.01
C ARG A 257 -2.18 11.13 -8.54
N TYR A 258 -2.73 10.13 -9.24
CA TYR A 258 -2.77 10.06 -10.71
C TYR A 258 -1.41 10.06 -11.41
N HIS A 259 -0.36 9.58 -10.70
CA HIS A 259 0.95 9.25 -11.26
C HIS A 259 1.15 7.72 -11.29
N ASP A 260 0.11 6.99 -11.63
CA ASP A 260 0.05 5.54 -11.54
C ASP A 260 0.95 4.85 -12.56
N GLN A 261 0.90 5.28 -13.82
CA GLN A 261 1.71 4.72 -14.89
C GLN A 261 3.19 5.14 -14.74
N ALA A 262 3.44 6.38 -14.33
CA ALA A 262 4.79 6.84 -14.02
C ALA A 262 5.41 6.03 -12.86
N LEU A 263 4.63 5.76 -11.80
CA LEU A 263 5.09 4.93 -10.69
C LEU A 263 5.38 3.48 -11.10
N LEU A 264 4.58 2.89 -12.00
CA LEU A 264 4.85 1.55 -12.54
C LEU A 264 6.14 1.52 -13.37
N GLU A 265 6.46 2.58 -14.11
CA GLU A 265 7.72 2.64 -14.85
C GLU A 265 8.93 2.76 -13.91
N VAL A 266 8.85 3.58 -12.86
CA VAL A 266 9.87 3.63 -11.79
C VAL A 266 9.99 2.28 -11.08
N ALA A 267 8.85 1.65 -10.77
CA ALA A 267 8.80 0.35 -10.11
C ALA A 267 9.48 -0.75 -10.92
N ARG A 268 9.42 -0.70 -12.25
CA ARG A 268 10.08 -1.65 -13.13
C ARG A 268 11.60 -1.61 -12.96
N VAL A 269 12.22 -0.44 -13.08
CA VAL A 269 13.69 -0.31 -12.96
C VAL A 269 14.19 -0.50 -11.52
N VAL A 270 13.39 -0.15 -10.51
CA VAL A 270 13.72 -0.44 -9.10
C VAL A 270 13.59 -1.93 -8.81
N GLY A 271 12.55 -2.58 -9.35
CA GLY A 271 12.31 -4.00 -9.20
C GLY A 271 13.48 -4.84 -9.72
N GLU A 272 14.02 -4.50 -10.89
CA GLU A 272 15.20 -5.16 -11.47
C GLU A 272 16.40 -5.16 -10.50
N VAL A 273 16.66 -4.03 -9.83
CA VAL A 273 17.75 -3.90 -8.86
C VAL A 273 17.46 -4.72 -7.60
N TRP A 274 16.28 -4.57 -7.02
CA TRP A 274 15.95 -5.22 -5.74
C TRP A 274 15.77 -6.73 -5.89
N GLU A 275 15.19 -7.22 -6.98
CA GLU A 275 15.05 -8.66 -7.25
C GLU A 275 16.41 -9.33 -7.44
N THR A 276 17.35 -8.65 -8.11
CA THR A 276 18.67 -9.21 -8.40
C THR A 276 19.60 -9.17 -7.18
N GLU A 277 19.59 -8.10 -6.40
CA GLU A 277 20.60 -7.82 -5.37
C GLU A 277 20.02 -7.74 -3.94
N GLY A 278 18.71 -7.74 -3.79
CA GLY A 278 18.04 -7.66 -2.49
C GLY A 278 18.26 -8.88 -1.59
N GLY A 279 18.45 -10.04 -2.20
CA GLY A 279 18.83 -11.26 -1.49
C GLY A 279 17.68 -12.23 -1.21
N TRP A 280 16.47 -11.95 -1.71
CA TRP A 280 15.36 -12.89 -1.70
C TRP A 280 14.98 -13.28 -3.13
N ALA A 281 14.72 -14.55 -3.33
CA ALA A 281 14.15 -15.09 -4.56
C ALA A 281 13.09 -16.12 -4.21
N THR A 282 12.06 -16.25 -5.05
CA THR A 282 11.07 -17.32 -4.87
C THR A 282 11.76 -18.68 -4.89
N LYS A 283 11.29 -19.58 -4.02
CA LYS A 283 11.78 -20.95 -3.94
C LYS A 283 10.88 -21.94 -4.70
N LEU A 284 9.88 -21.43 -5.43
CA LEU A 284 8.92 -22.19 -6.21
C LEU A 284 9.29 -22.21 -7.69
#